data_ae3b77886e6df3359f40679d65df37b0
#
_entry.id   ae3b77886e6df3359f40679d65df37b0
#
_cell.length_a   1.000
_cell.length_b   1.000
_cell.length_c   1.000
_cell.angle_alpha   90.00
_cell.angle_beta   90.00
_cell.angle_gamma   90.00
#
_symmetry.space_group_name_H-M   'P 1'
#
loop_
_entity.id
_entity.type
_entity.pdbx_description
1 polymer ?
#
loop_
_entity_poly.entity_id
_entity_poly.type
_entity_poly.pdbx_seq_one_letter_code
_entity_poly.pdbx_strand_id
1 'polypeptide(L)'
;SSVMKKIIYIVGALMLLFPALAGAQALPFTAAETDAASLGTAGANLTQTHSIAGAAFSNVAAVPFSETKFDAAAGFTMWQPSAVKSNMINVGAAYNMKNKLGIALGFMYGMNPAYDVTDASGAVKGQFKPSDIAVNAGFAYRFIENLSVGANIGYATSSLAEGYSYGALAADVFAMAKFNNFKVTAGVANIGTAVTSKSGAKFGLPTSVAVGAGYEAEFAENHSIDVLLDADYYFMGAFAAAAGATYTFKDMVSVRAGYRYGGNSPLPSYASVGAGVKFAGVKLDLAYMLASGPMKNTLAISLGYSF
;
A
#
# COMPACT_ATOMS: atom_id res chain seq x y z
N SER A 1 26.65 13.08 2.34
CA SER A 1 27.42 12.14 1.53
C SER A 1 27.01 12.24 0.06
N SER A 2 27.92 11.92 -0.87
CA SER A 2 27.72 12.01 -2.33
C SER A 2 26.49 11.24 -2.83
N VAL A 3 26.16 10.11 -2.21
CA VAL A 3 25.03 9.25 -2.58
C VAL A 3 23.69 9.94 -2.28
N MET A 4 23.56 10.57 -1.13
CA MET A 4 22.32 11.26 -0.75
C MET A 4 22.03 12.46 -1.67
N LYS A 5 23.09 13.21 -2.07
CA LYS A 5 22.94 14.28 -3.07
C LYS A 5 22.47 13.74 -4.42
N LYS A 6 23.00 12.61 -4.88
CA LYS A 6 22.58 11.97 -6.14
C LYS A 6 21.12 11.50 -6.09
N ILE A 7 20.66 10.94 -4.95
CA ILE A 7 19.26 10.54 -4.77
C ILE A 7 18.35 11.77 -4.82
N ILE A 8 18.72 12.86 -4.15
CA ILE A 8 17.96 14.13 -4.17
C ILE A 8 17.88 14.71 -5.58
N TYR A 9 18.96 14.66 -6.38
CA TYR A 9 18.94 15.12 -7.77
C TYR A 9 18.09 14.24 -8.68
N ILE A 10 18.10 12.91 -8.50
CA ILE A 10 17.26 11.98 -9.27
C ILE A 10 15.80 12.20 -8.95
N VAL A 11 15.43 12.37 -7.67
CA VAL A 11 14.07 12.68 -7.24
C VAL A 11 13.62 14.05 -7.77
N GLY A 12 14.49 15.07 -7.70
CA GLY A 12 14.21 16.40 -8.26
C GLY A 12 14.02 16.38 -9.77
N ALA A 13 14.80 15.59 -10.50
CA ALA A 13 14.67 15.43 -11.95
C ALA A 13 13.38 14.66 -12.34
N LEU A 14 12.98 13.65 -11.56
CA LEU A 14 11.71 12.95 -11.73
C LEU A 14 10.51 13.87 -11.51
N MET A 15 10.57 14.79 -10.54
CA MET A 15 9.50 15.77 -10.29
C MET A 15 9.27 16.74 -11.47
N LEU A 16 10.29 17.02 -12.28
CA LEU A 16 10.21 17.95 -13.43
C LEU A 16 9.65 17.33 -14.70
N LEU A 17 9.48 16.00 -14.75
CA LEU A 17 9.08 15.28 -15.97
C LEU A 17 7.56 15.09 -16.12
N PHE A 18 6.76 15.41 -15.12
CA PHE A 18 5.32 15.14 -15.17
C PHE A 18 4.50 16.42 -15.01
N PRO A 19 3.70 16.82 -16.03
CA PRO A 19 2.74 17.91 -15.89
C PRO A 19 1.63 17.50 -14.91
N ALA A 20 1.28 18.42 -14.00
CA ALA A 20 0.18 18.24 -13.07
C ALA A 20 -1.15 18.05 -13.84
N LEU A 21 -1.72 16.86 -13.78
CA LEU A 21 -3.07 16.59 -14.25
C LEU A 21 -4.03 16.86 -13.10
N ALA A 22 -4.54 18.08 -13.03
CA ALA A 22 -5.65 18.42 -12.15
C ALA A 22 -6.93 17.72 -12.64
N GLY A 23 -7.45 16.75 -11.88
CA GLY A 23 -8.67 16.03 -12.23
C GLY A 23 -9.13 15.09 -11.12
N ALA A 24 -10.39 14.65 -11.19
CA ALA A 24 -10.90 13.60 -10.32
C ALA A 24 -10.12 12.30 -10.52
N GLN A 25 -9.85 11.58 -9.42
CA GLN A 25 -9.09 10.33 -9.48
C GLN A 25 -9.99 9.15 -9.82
N ALA A 26 -9.46 8.24 -10.65
CA ALA A 26 -10.04 6.93 -10.90
C ALA A 26 -9.46 5.90 -9.93
N LEU A 27 -10.25 4.86 -9.65
CA LEU A 27 -9.84 3.67 -8.89
C LEU A 27 -9.28 4.01 -7.49
N PRO A 28 -10.01 4.76 -6.65
CA PRO A 28 -9.51 5.20 -5.33
C PRO A 28 -9.19 4.04 -4.39
N PHE A 29 -9.75 2.85 -4.60
CA PHE A 29 -9.46 1.67 -3.79
C PHE A 29 -7.99 1.23 -3.87
N THR A 30 -7.26 1.61 -4.92
CA THR A 30 -5.84 1.32 -5.07
C THR A 30 -4.95 2.03 -4.05
N ALA A 31 -5.49 3.04 -3.37
CA ALA A 31 -4.82 3.74 -2.28
C ALA A 31 -5.10 3.12 -0.89
N ALA A 32 -5.98 2.11 -0.81
CA ALA A 32 -6.29 1.44 0.45
C ALA A 32 -5.15 0.55 0.92
N GLU A 33 -5.00 0.41 2.24
CA GLU A 33 -4.00 -0.49 2.81
C GLU A 33 -4.34 -1.96 2.50
N THR A 34 -3.31 -2.70 2.10
CA THR A 34 -3.49 -4.05 1.55
C THR A 34 -3.45 -5.16 2.59
N ASP A 35 -2.94 -4.88 3.78
CA ASP A 35 -2.81 -5.88 4.85
C ASP A 35 -2.92 -5.25 6.25
N ALA A 36 -3.16 -6.10 7.26
CA ALA A 36 -3.34 -5.64 8.63
C ALA A 36 -2.06 -5.04 9.24
N ALA A 37 -0.87 -5.50 8.84
CA ALA A 37 0.37 -4.92 9.35
C ALA A 37 0.56 -3.48 8.86
N SER A 38 0.33 -3.22 7.57
CA SER A 38 0.35 -1.87 6.99
C SER A 38 -0.73 -0.97 7.58
N LEU A 39 -1.95 -1.48 7.74
CA LEU A 39 -3.01 -0.70 8.38
C LEU A 39 -2.66 -0.34 9.82
N GLY A 40 -2.02 -1.25 10.57
CA GLY A 40 -1.58 -1.02 11.95
C GLY A 40 -0.58 0.11 12.11
N THR A 41 0.18 0.43 11.08
CA THR A 41 1.12 1.56 11.01
C THR A 41 0.57 2.75 10.22
N ALA A 42 -0.75 2.80 10.03
CA ALA A 42 -1.46 3.85 9.28
C ALA A 42 -0.92 4.05 7.84
N GLY A 43 -0.48 2.97 7.19
CA GLY A 43 0.05 3.01 5.83
C GLY A 43 1.49 3.52 5.72
N ALA A 44 2.20 3.73 6.83
CA ALA A 44 3.63 3.95 6.80
C ALA A 44 4.33 2.61 6.53
N ASN A 45 4.66 2.32 5.29
CA ASN A 45 5.16 1.01 4.85
C ASN A 45 6.24 1.04 3.75
N LEU A 46 6.59 2.22 3.23
CA LEU A 46 7.53 2.34 2.10
C LEU A 46 8.94 1.82 2.42
N THR A 47 9.35 1.86 3.69
CA THR A 47 10.64 1.30 4.14
C THR A 47 10.49 0.03 4.98
N GLN A 48 9.33 -0.62 4.90
CA GLN A 48 9.04 -1.85 5.67
C GLN A 48 9.85 -3.03 5.12
N THR A 49 10.64 -3.67 6.01
CA THR A 49 11.51 -4.82 5.70
C THR A 49 11.18 -6.07 6.49
N HIS A 50 10.35 -5.99 7.53
CA HIS A 50 10.00 -7.13 8.38
C HIS A 50 8.73 -7.86 7.91
N SER A 51 7.79 -7.15 7.25
CA SER A 51 6.59 -7.73 6.66
C SER A 51 6.53 -7.33 5.19
N ILE A 52 7.00 -8.21 4.32
CA ILE A 52 7.18 -7.94 2.88
C ILE A 52 6.09 -8.54 2.00
N ALA A 53 5.13 -9.26 2.58
CA ALA A 53 4.03 -9.87 1.82
C ALA A 53 3.25 -8.85 0.96
N GLY A 54 3.08 -7.61 1.45
CA GLY A 54 2.40 -6.51 0.75
C GLY A 54 3.27 -5.72 -0.23
N ALA A 55 4.53 -6.10 -0.45
CA ALA A 55 5.50 -5.30 -1.23
C ALA A 55 5.08 -5.01 -2.68
N ALA A 56 4.26 -5.88 -3.28
CA ALA A 56 3.73 -5.67 -4.64
C ALA A 56 2.75 -4.48 -4.73
N PHE A 57 2.19 -4.03 -3.59
CA PHE A 57 1.30 -2.88 -3.49
C PHE A 57 1.95 -1.66 -2.83
N SER A 58 3.19 -1.78 -2.36
CA SER A 58 3.93 -0.70 -1.73
C SER A 58 5.28 -0.48 -2.41
N ASN A 59 6.35 -1.01 -1.84
CA ASN A 59 7.71 -0.80 -2.33
C ASN A 59 8.49 -2.12 -2.42
N VAL A 60 8.57 -2.70 -3.61
CA VAL A 60 9.32 -3.93 -3.81
C VAL A 60 10.85 -3.74 -3.64
N ALA A 61 11.37 -2.51 -3.74
CA ALA A 61 12.79 -2.22 -3.48
C ALA A 61 13.22 -2.50 -2.04
N ALA A 62 12.27 -2.62 -1.10
CA ALA A 62 12.53 -3.01 0.28
C ALA A 62 12.83 -4.52 0.45
N VAL A 63 12.33 -5.36 -0.46
CA VAL A 63 12.42 -6.83 -0.36
C VAL A 63 13.87 -7.33 -0.25
N PRO A 64 14.84 -6.87 -1.05
CA PRO A 64 16.23 -7.36 -0.93
C PRO A 64 16.93 -6.99 0.38
N PHE A 65 16.36 -6.08 1.18
CA PHE A 65 16.88 -5.70 2.49
C PHE A 65 16.21 -6.45 3.65
N SER A 66 15.20 -7.26 3.36
CA SER A 66 14.52 -8.07 4.37
C SER A 66 15.42 -9.22 4.87
N GLU A 67 15.34 -9.53 6.14
CA GLU A 67 15.91 -10.75 6.69
C GLU A 67 15.01 -11.97 6.39
N THR A 68 13.72 -11.72 6.14
CA THR A 68 12.77 -12.75 5.75
C THR A 68 13.00 -13.16 4.30
N LYS A 69 13.21 -14.43 4.07
CA LYS A 69 13.44 -14.98 2.73
C LYS A 69 12.16 -15.10 1.93
N PHE A 70 11.09 -15.53 2.57
CA PHE A 70 9.76 -15.67 1.99
C PHE A 70 8.71 -15.16 2.96
N ASP A 71 7.76 -14.38 2.46
CA ASP A 71 6.63 -13.89 3.24
C ASP A 71 5.36 -13.91 2.37
N ALA A 72 4.32 -14.55 2.84
CA ALA A 72 3.01 -14.56 2.20
C ALA A 72 1.92 -14.33 3.24
N ALA A 73 0.90 -13.58 2.86
CA ALA A 73 -0.26 -13.33 3.71
C ALA A 73 -1.54 -13.22 2.87
N ALA A 74 -2.64 -13.68 3.46
CA ALA A 74 -3.99 -13.42 2.98
C ALA A 74 -4.72 -12.63 4.06
N GLY A 75 -5.41 -11.57 3.66
CA GLY A 75 -6.10 -10.65 4.55
C GLY A 75 -7.55 -10.43 4.17
N PHE A 76 -8.32 -10.06 5.17
CA PHE A 76 -9.70 -9.61 5.04
C PHE A 76 -9.85 -8.29 5.77
N THR A 77 -10.39 -7.28 5.08
CA THR A 77 -10.64 -5.96 5.66
C THR A 77 -12.12 -5.62 5.53
N MET A 78 -12.76 -5.32 6.65
CA MET A 78 -14.07 -4.66 6.69
C MET A 78 -13.82 -3.17 6.46
N TRP A 79 -13.93 -2.76 5.21
CA TRP A 79 -13.66 -1.40 4.78
C TRP A 79 -14.91 -0.55 4.87
N GLN A 80 -14.83 0.57 5.60
CA GLN A 80 -15.95 1.49 5.79
C GLN A 80 -17.26 0.81 6.26
N PRO A 81 -17.22 -0.04 7.32
CA PRO A 81 -18.37 -0.87 7.70
C PRO A 81 -19.58 -0.08 8.17
N SER A 82 -19.39 1.18 8.60
CA SER A 82 -20.45 2.08 9.05
C SER A 82 -21.11 2.87 7.91
N ALA A 83 -20.52 2.88 6.72
CA ALA A 83 -21.01 3.64 5.56
C ALA A 83 -21.38 2.74 4.40
N VAL A 84 -20.39 2.29 3.66
CA VAL A 84 -20.58 1.53 2.41
C VAL A 84 -20.68 0.03 2.66
N LYS A 85 -20.17 -0.46 3.81
CA LYS A 85 -20.09 -1.90 4.14
C LYS A 85 -19.34 -2.71 3.10
N SER A 86 -18.28 -2.15 2.54
CA SER A 86 -17.39 -2.84 1.63
C SER A 86 -16.50 -3.82 2.38
N ASN A 87 -16.15 -4.92 1.74
CA ASN A 87 -15.14 -5.84 2.25
C ASN A 87 -14.05 -6.00 1.20
N MET A 88 -12.82 -6.18 1.65
CA MET A 88 -11.69 -6.44 0.76
C MET A 88 -10.97 -7.71 1.17
N ILE A 89 -10.64 -8.52 0.19
CA ILE A 89 -9.70 -9.65 0.33
C ILE A 89 -8.41 -9.22 -0.34
N ASN A 90 -7.29 -9.44 0.31
CA ASN A 90 -5.98 -9.26 -0.27
C ASN A 90 -5.14 -10.52 -0.07
N VAL A 91 -4.28 -10.79 -1.03
CA VAL A 91 -3.28 -11.85 -0.97
C VAL A 91 -1.99 -11.28 -1.49
N GLY A 92 -0.91 -11.44 -0.75
CA GLY A 92 0.40 -10.98 -1.16
C GLY A 92 1.46 -12.00 -0.83
N ALA A 93 2.51 -12.03 -1.63
CA ALA A 93 3.69 -12.83 -1.38
C ALA A 93 4.93 -12.12 -1.91
N ALA A 94 6.04 -12.25 -1.19
CA ALA A 94 7.33 -11.77 -1.63
C ALA A 94 8.43 -12.80 -1.33
N TYR A 95 9.43 -12.82 -2.20
CA TYR A 95 10.59 -13.68 -2.10
C TYR A 95 11.87 -12.88 -2.25
N ASN A 96 12.72 -12.97 -1.24
CA ASN A 96 14.05 -12.38 -1.21
C ASN A 96 15.09 -13.43 -1.60
N MET A 97 15.57 -13.36 -2.83
CA MET A 97 16.59 -14.26 -3.33
C MET A 97 17.99 -13.74 -3.01
N LYS A 98 18.64 -14.36 -2.02
CA LYS A 98 20.03 -14.11 -1.63
C LYS A 98 20.33 -12.64 -1.29
N ASN A 99 19.36 -11.91 -0.75
CA ASN A 99 19.47 -10.49 -0.42
C ASN A 99 19.88 -9.61 -1.63
N LYS A 100 19.57 -10.05 -2.83
CA LYS A 100 19.95 -9.38 -4.06
C LYS A 100 18.78 -9.14 -4.99
N LEU A 101 17.90 -10.12 -5.13
CA LEU A 101 16.74 -10.07 -5.99
C LEU A 101 15.48 -10.16 -5.14
N GLY A 102 14.57 -9.23 -5.32
CA GLY A 102 13.23 -9.25 -4.74
C GLY A 102 12.18 -9.51 -5.80
N ILE A 103 11.25 -10.42 -5.51
CA ILE A 103 10.07 -10.68 -6.34
C ILE A 103 8.85 -10.56 -5.43
N ALA A 104 7.79 -9.91 -5.92
CA ALA A 104 6.55 -9.78 -5.18
C ALA A 104 5.34 -9.96 -6.10
N LEU A 105 4.28 -10.56 -5.56
CA LEU A 105 2.98 -10.72 -6.21
C LEU A 105 1.89 -10.26 -5.26
N GLY A 106 0.86 -9.62 -5.79
CA GLY A 106 -0.27 -9.14 -5.02
C GLY A 106 -1.58 -9.26 -5.78
N PHE A 107 -2.64 -9.56 -5.04
CA PHE A 107 -4.01 -9.61 -5.51
C PHE A 107 -4.92 -8.93 -4.50
N MET A 108 -5.84 -8.10 -4.96
CA MET A 108 -6.87 -7.47 -4.16
C MET A 108 -8.23 -7.64 -4.83
N TYR A 109 -9.25 -7.98 -4.04
CA TYR A 109 -10.64 -8.06 -4.46
C TYR A 109 -11.53 -7.29 -3.49
N GLY A 110 -12.16 -6.23 -3.99
CA GLY A 110 -13.13 -5.42 -3.27
C GLY A 110 -14.55 -5.86 -3.57
N MET A 111 -15.31 -6.14 -2.51
CA MET A 111 -16.72 -6.54 -2.55
C MET A 111 -17.57 -5.40 -1.99
N ASN A 112 -18.38 -4.80 -2.83
CA ASN A 112 -19.30 -3.74 -2.43
C ASN A 112 -20.74 -4.29 -2.29
N PRO A 113 -21.60 -3.67 -1.46
CA PRO A 113 -22.99 -4.07 -1.33
C PRO A 113 -23.72 -4.00 -2.68
N ALA A 114 -24.60 -4.95 -2.91
CA ALA A 114 -25.48 -4.91 -4.06
C ALA A 114 -26.48 -3.76 -3.95
N TYR A 115 -26.86 -3.18 -5.08
CA TYR A 115 -27.92 -2.21 -5.19
C TYR A 115 -28.96 -2.63 -6.25
N ASP A 116 -30.20 -2.11 -6.09
CA ASP A 116 -31.27 -2.41 -7.03
C ASP A 116 -31.09 -1.63 -8.34
N VAL A 117 -31.20 -2.32 -9.45
CA VAL A 117 -31.23 -1.71 -10.78
C VAL A 117 -32.70 -1.48 -11.15
N THR A 118 -33.06 -0.21 -11.38
CA THR A 118 -34.43 0.18 -11.71
C THR A 118 -34.55 0.61 -13.17
N ASP A 119 -35.72 0.43 -13.76
CA ASP A 119 -36.07 1.01 -15.05
C ASP A 119 -36.49 2.51 -14.94
N ALA A 120 -36.82 3.10 -16.07
CA ALA A 120 -37.27 4.51 -16.14
C ALA A 120 -38.55 4.79 -15.32
N SER A 121 -39.36 3.76 -15.01
CA SER A 121 -40.55 3.89 -14.19
C SER A 121 -40.30 3.71 -12.68
N GLY A 122 -39.04 3.37 -12.28
CA GLY A 122 -38.65 3.08 -10.93
C GLY A 122 -38.90 1.61 -10.51
N ALA A 123 -39.33 0.74 -11.43
CA ALA A 123 -39.52 -0.68 -11.12
C ALA A 123 -38.16 -1.41 -11.08
N VAL A 124 -37.96 -2.21 -10.00
CA VAL A 124 -36.74 -3.02 -9.84
C VAL A 124 -36.68 -4.10 -10.91
N LYS A 125 -35.62 -4.13 -11.70
CA LYS A 125 -35.33 -5.12 -12.74
C LYS A 125 -34.32 -6.19 -12.33
N GLY A 126 -33.56 -5.94 -11.29
CA GLY A 126 -32.53 -6.84 -10.78
C GLY A 126 -31.63 -6.16 -9.75
N GLN A 127 -30.55 -6.83 -9.40
CA GLN A 127 -29.52 -6.27 -8.53
C GLN A 127 -28.16 -6.33 -9.22
N PHE A 128 -27.34 -5.32 -8.95
CA PHE A 128 -25.95 -5.29 -9.37
C PHE A 128 -25.03 -5.21 -8.13
N LYS A 129 -23.94 -5.99 -8.14
CA LYS A 129 -22.96 -6.00 -7.08
C LYS A 129 -21.64 -5.40 -7.60
N PRO A 130 -21.29 -4.15 -7.23
CA PRO A 130 -20.02 -3.57 -7.64
C PRO A 130 -18.83 -4.33 -7.07
N SER A 131 -17.75 -4.40 -7.82
CA SER A 131 -16.51 -5.05 -7.40
C SER A 131 -15.28 -4.32 -7.93
N ASP A 132 -14.19 -4.49 -7.19
CA ASP A 132 -12.87 -3.93 -7.51
C ASP A 132 -11.86 -5.07 -7.54
N ILE A 133 -10.95 -5.06 -8.51
CA ILE A 133 -9.88 -6.05 -8.64
C ILE A 133 -8.57 -5.32 -8.92
N ALA A 134 -7.50 -5.73 -8.23
CA ALA A 134 -6.14 -5.31 -8.57
C ALA A 134 -5.20 -6.52 -8.54
N VAL A 135 -4.30 -6.59 -9.50
CA VAL A 135 -3.23 -7.60 -9.60
C VAL A 135 -1.92 -6.89 -9.85
N ASN A 136 -0.93 -7.11 -9.01
CA ASN A 136 0.38 -6.49 -9.11
C ASN A 136 1.48 -7.54 -9.09
N ALA A 137 2.54 -7.28 -9.84
CA ALA A 137 3.80 -8.02 -9.80
C ALA A 137 4.96 -7.03 -9.64
N GLY A 138 5.89 -7.35 -8.76
CA GLY A 138 7.03 -6.51 -8.46
C GLY A 138 8.36 -7.24 -8.62
N PHE A 139 9.37 -6.51 -9.03
CA PHE A 139 10.73 -6.97 -9.17
C PHE A 139 11.70 -5.90 -8.68
N ALA A 140 12.69 -6.31 -7.88
CA ALA A 140 13.72 -5.42 -7.37
C ALA A 140 15.11 -6.05 -7.46
N TYR A 141 16.11 -5.21 -7.64
CA TYR A 141 17.50 -5.61 -7.67
C TYR A 141 18.35 -4.71 -6.77
N ARG A 142 19.13 -5.33 -5.89
CA ARG A 142 20.09 -4.66 -5.02
C ARG A 142 21.44 -4.60 -5.72
N PHE A 143 21.76 -3.44 -6.28
CA PHE A 143 22.95 -3.22 -7.11
C PHE A 143 24.24 -3.22 -6.31
N ILE A 144 24.20 -2.57 -5.15
CA ILE A 144 25.30 -2.51 -4.19
C ILE A 144 24.74 -2.79 -2.79
N GLU A 145 25.60 -2.97 -1.81
CA GLU A 145 25.24 -3.35 -0.44
C GLU A 145 24.12 -2.48 0.14
N ASN A 146 24.10 -1.20 -0.16
CA ASN A 146 23.21 -0.22 0.44
C ASN A 146 22.10 0.30 -0.47
N LEU A 147 22.01 -0.16 -1.74
CA LEU A 147 21.07 0.41 -2.70
C LEU A 147 20.33 -0.67 -3.50
N SER A 148 19.02 -0.60 -3.48
CA SER A 148 18.09 -1.39 -4.30
C SER A 148 17.21 -0.47 -5.14
N VAL A 149 16.85 -0.92 -6.33
CA VAL A 149 15.83 -0.30 -7.18
C VAL A 149 14.79 -1.36 -7.54
N GLY A 150 13.53 -0.99 -7.53
CA GLY A 150 12.45 -1.90 -7.83
C GLY A 150 11.31 -1.22 -8.58
N ALA A 151 10.54 -2.05 -9.28
CA ALA A 151 9.34 -1.63 -9.96
C ALA A 151 8.22 -2.63 -9.72
N ASN A 152 7.00 -2.12 -9.49
CA ASN A 152 5.76 -2.88 -9.52
C ASN A 152 5.02 -2.53 -10.81
N ILE A 153 4.36 -3.51 -11.42
CA ILE A 153 3.45 -3.33 -12.54
C ILE A 153 2.13 -4.01 -12.16
N GLY A 154 1.02 -3.33 -12.37
CA GLY A 154 -0.27 -3.85 -12.03
C GLY A 154 -1.38 -3.44 -12.98
N TYR A 155 -2.48 -4.16 -12.87
CA TYR A 155 -3.75 -3.83 -13.49
C TYR A 155 -4.82 -3.75 -12.41
N ALA A 156 -5.57 -2.66 -12.41
CA ALA A 156 -6.70 -2.46 -11.54
C ALA A 156 -7.96 -2.16 -12.34
N THR A 157 -9.09 -2.72 -11.92
CA THR A 157 -10.39 -2.51 -12.54
C THR A 157 -11.48 -2.38 -11.51
N SER A 158 -12.47 -1.55 -11.79
CA SER A 158 -13.66 -1.34 -10.98
C SER A 158 -14.90 -1.54 -11.85
N SER A 159 -15.81 -2.39 -11.41
CA SER A 159 -17.10 -2.64 -12.06
C SER A 159 -18.19 -1.99 -11.21
N LEU A 160 -18.75 -0.88 -11.68
CA LEU A 160 -19.69 -0.04 -10.92
C LEU A 160 -21.15 -0.28 -11.26
N ALA A 161 -21.43 -0.71 -12.50
CA ALA A 161 -22.76 -1.03 -13.00
C ALA A 161 -22.63 -2.00 -14.18
N GLU A 162 -23.74 -2.61 -14.60
CA GLU A 162 -23.76 -3.45 -15.79
C GLU A 162 -23.28 -2.68 -17.02
N GLY A 163 -22.24 -3.18 -17.69
CA GLY A 163 -21.58 -2.52 -18.82
C GLY A 163 -20.75 -1.26 -18.48
N TYR A 164 -20.51 -0.99 -17.20
CA TYR A 164 -19.69 0.12 -16.72
C TYR A 164 -18.53 -0.40 -15.86
N SER A 165 -17.52 -0.93 -16.53
CA SER A 165 -16.25 -1.31 -15.92
C SER A 165 -15.15 -0.40 -16.42
N TYR A 166 -14.26 -0.01 -15.50
CA TYR A 166 -13.12 0.85 -15.78
C TYR A 166 -11.87 0.15 -15.29
N GLY A 167 -10.81 0.17 -16.09
CA GLY A 167 -9.53 -0.42 -15.73
C GLY A 167 -8.37 0.42 -16.19
N ALA A 168 -7.24 0.25 -15.50
CA ALA A 168 -6.00 0.92 -15.82
C ALA A 168 -4.79 0.02 -15.52
N LEU A 169 -3.75 0.17 -16.34
CA LEU A 169 -2.41 -0.31 -16.03
C LEU A 169 -1.69 0.76 -15.23
N ALA A 170 -0.98 0.35 -14.19
CA ALA A 170 -0.19 1.22 -13.34
C ALA A 170 1.17 0.60 -13.06
N ALA A 171 2.16 1.45 -12.83
CA ALA A 171 3.49 1.05 -12.40
C ALA A 171 3.97 1.95 -11.26
N ASP A 172 4.76 1.36 -10.37
CA ASP A 172 5.52 2.07 -9.34
C ASP A 172 7.00 1.85 -9.59
N VAL A 173 7.81 2.86 -9.32
CA VAL A 173 9.27 2.75 -9.38
C VAL A 173 9.86 3.39 -8.14
N PHE A 174 10.65 2.64 -7.39
CA PHE A 174 11.30 3.08 -6.17
C PHE A 174 12.78 2.75 -6.15
N ALA A 175 13.55 3.64 -5.55
CA ALA A 175 14.90 3.36 -5.09
C ALA A 175 14.90 3.39 -3.56
N MET A 176 15.57 2.41 -2.94
CA MET A 176 15.71 2.34 -1.49
C MET A 176 17.16 2.15 -1.10
N ALA A 177 17.58 2.87 -0.08
CA ALA A 177 18.90 2.72 0.54
C ALA A 177 18.75 2.35 2.02
N LYS A 178 19.62 1.43 2.48
CA LYS A 178 19.72 1.03 3.88
C LYS A 178 21.15 1.20 4.36
N PHE A 179 21.33 1.90 5.47
CA PHE A 179 22.61 2.16 6.12
C PHE A 179 22.49 1.80 7.60
N ASN A 180 23.03 0.65 7.99
CA ASN A 180 22.85 0.11 9.32
C ASN A 180 21.36 0.06 9.70
N ASN A 181 20.95 0.85 10.68
CA ASN A 181 19.59 0.93 11.21
C ASN A 181 18.68 1.90 10.44
N PHE A 182 19.23 2.74 9.56
CA PHE A 182 18.48 3.74 8.81
C PHE A 182 18.11 3.25 7.43
N LYS A 183 16.87 3.53 7.03
CA LYS A 183 16.29 3.20 5.73
C LYS A 183 15.73 4.47 5.12
N VAL A 184 15.96 4.70 3.83
CA VAL A 184 15.35 5.80 3.08
C VAL A 184 14.93 5.31 1.70
N THR A 185 13.81 5.81 1.22
CA THR A 185 13.32 5.50 -0.11
C THR A 185 12.72 6.71 -0.78
N ALA A 186 12.72 6.70 -2.10
CA ALA A 186 12.00 7.66 -2.91
C ALA A 186 11.57 7.01 -4.21
N GLY A 187 10.42 7.42 -4.73
CA GLY A 187 9.90 6.88 -5.98
C GLY A 187 8.67 7.59 -6.47
N VAL A 188 8.09 7.02 -7.49
CA VAL A 188 6.82 7.45 -8.08
C VAL A 188 5.88 6.26 -8.09
N ALA A 189 4.68 6.47 -7.57
CA ALA A 189 3.63 5.45 -7.47
C ALA A 189 2.47 5.75 -8.41
N ASN A 190 1.79 4.69 -8.86
CA ASN A 190 0.61 4.74 -9.72
C ASN A 190 0.80 5.56 -11.02
N ILE A 191 1.94 5.40 -11.66
CA ILE A 191 2.15 5.91 -13.02
C ILE A 191 1.38 5.01 -13.98
N GLY A 192 0.43 5.54 -14.75
CA GLY A 192 -0.33 4.65 -15.61
C GLY A 192 -1.27 5.31 -16.59
N THR A 193 -2.10 4.49 -17.19
CA THR A 193 -3.08 4.91 -18.18
C THR A 193 -4.25 5.65 -17.51
N ALA A 194 -4.75 6.69 -18.16
CA ALA A 194 -5.98 7.32 -17.70
C ALA A 194 -7.19 6.40 -17.98
N VAL A 195 -8.14 6.41 -17.05
CA VAL A 195 -9.46 5.81 -17.24
C VAL A 195 -10.33 6.74 -18.04
N THR A 196 -10.97 6.23 -19.10
CA THR A 196 -11.89 7.02 -19.94
C THR A 196 -13.33 6.61 -19.66
N SER A 197 -14.18 7.57 -19.29
CA SER A 197 -15.61 7.34 -19.12
C SER A 197 -16.33 7.17 -20.48
N LYS A 198 -17.56 6.68 -20.45
CA LYS A 198 -18.39 6.59 -21.67
C LYS A 198 -18.67 7.95 -22.32
N SER A 199 -18.63 9.03 -21.54
CA SER A 199 -18.76 10.41 -22.06
C SER A 199 -17.46 10.96 -22.66
N GLY A 200 -16.37 10.19 -22.65
CA GLY A 200 -15.05 10.60 -23.14
C GLY A 200 -14.20 11.36 -22.09
N ALA A 201 -14.72 11.60 -20.89
CA ALA A 201 -13.95 12.22 -19.82
C ALA A 201 -12.83 11.26 -19.35
N LYS A 202 -11.64 11.81 -19.15
CA LYS A 202 -10.46 11.07 -18.69
C LYS A 202 -10.18 11.38 -17.23
N PHE A 203 -9.92 10.33 -16.46
CA PHE A 203 -9.59 10.40 -15.04
C PHE A 203 -8.21 9.75 -14.82
N GLY A 204 -7.31 10.50 -14.20
CA GLY A 204 -5.97 9.99 -13.86
C GLY A 204 -6.00 9.03 -12.68
N LEU A 205 -4.98 8.18 -12.58
CA LEU A 205 -4.71 7.40 -11.38
C LEU A 205 -4.20 8.32 -10.25
N PRO A 206 -4.22 7.88 -8.98
CA PRO A 206 -3.66 8.61 -7.86
C PRO A 206 -2.11 8.60 -7.89
N THR A 207 -1.55 9.14 -8.97
CA THR A 207 -0.10 9.22 -9.16
C THR A 207 0.52 10.15 -8.14
N SER A 208 1.56 9.68 -7.44
CA SER A 208 2.29 10.47 -6.45
C SER A 208 3.79 10.30 -6.56
N VAL A 209 4.52 11.33 -6.13
CA VAL A 209 5.90 11.16 -5.69
C VAL A 209 5.85 10.81 -4.22
N ALA A 210 6.51 9.73 -3.84
CA ALA A 210 6.54 9.22 -2.49
C ALA A 210 7.97 9.14 -1.96
N VAL A 211 8.14 9.51 -0.70
CA VAL A 211 9.40 9.39 0.03
C VAL A 211 9.14 8.72 1.37
N GLY A 212 10.08 7.91 1.81
CA GLY A 212 9.99 7.22 3.09
C GLY A 212 11.32 7.22 3.84
N ALA A 213 11.23 7.21 5.16
CA ALA A 213 12.35 7.00 6.06
C ALA A 213 11.97 5.99 7.13
N GLY A 214 12.92 5.17 7.54
CA GLY A 214 12.73 4.18 8.59
C GLY A 214 13.95 4.09 9.49
N TYR A 215 13.71 3.72 10.73
CA TYR A 215 14.74 3.39 11.71
C TYR A 215 14.33 2.12 12.44
N GLU A 216 15.21 1.12 12.40
CA GLU A 216 15.02 -0.13 13.12
C GLU A 216 16.14 -0.32 14.15
N ALA A 217 15.80 -0.78 15.33
CA ALA A 217 16.76 -1.06 16.36
C ALA A 217 16.33 -2.26 17.21
N GLU A 218 17.30 -3.11 17.53
CA GLU A 218 17.19 -4.05 18.62
C GLU A 218 17.76 -3.41 19.88
N PHE A 219 17.01 -3.49 20.98
CA PHE A 219 17.45 -2.98 22.28
C PHE A 219 17.06 -3.96 23.36
N ALA A 220 17.93 -4.12 24.35
CA ALA A 220 17.83 -5.21 25.28
C ALA A 220 17.70 -6.58 24.56
N GLU A 221 17.77 -7.66 25.26
CA GLU A 221 17.62 -8.99 24.67
C GLU A 221 16.17 -9.22 24.24
N ASN A 222 15.95 -9.60 22.96
CA ASN A 222 14.65 -9.94 22.37
C ASN A 222 13.65 -8.76 22.17
N HIS A 223 14.08 -7.52 22.19
CA HIS A 223 13.23 -6.37 21.93
C HIS A 223 13.67 -5.65 20.67
N SER A 224 12.72 -5.32 19.78
CA SER A 224 12.98 -4.50 18.61
C SER A 224 11.92 -3.43 18.41
N ILE A 225 12.32 -2.35 17.78
CA ILE A 225 11.43 -1.27 17.34
C ILE A 225 11.72 -0.93 15.88
N ASP A 226 10.68 -0.71 15.10
CA ASP A 226 10.75 -0.19 13.74
C ASP A 226 9.86 1.06 13.67
N VAL A 227 10.45 2.20 13.31
CA VAL A 227 9.76 3.48 13.16
C VAL A 227 9.78 3.86 11.70
N LEU A 228 8.63 4.17 11.13
CA LEU A 228 8.41 4.44 9.72
C LEU A 228 7.78 5.82 9.54
N LEU A 229 8.27 6.56 8.56
CA LEU A 229 7.76 7.87 8.16
C LEU A 229 7.65 7.90 6.64
N ASP A 230 6.47 8.17 6.12
CA ASP A 230 6.20 8.26 4.69
C ASP A 230 5.53 9.60 4.36
N ALA A 231 5.77 10.10 3.18
CA ALA A 231 5.11 11.28 2.65
C ALA A 231 4.85 11.11 1.15
N ASP A 232 3.67 11.53 0.72
CA ASP A 232 3.20 11.47 -0.67
C ASP A 232 2.78 12.86 -1.15
N TYR A 233 3.27 13.24 -2.30
CA TYR A 233 2.74 14.38 -3.04
C TYR A 233 2.03 13.88 -4.29
N TYR A 234 0.71 13.98 -4.30
CA TYR A 234 -0.14 13.59 -5.43
C TYR A 234 -0.15 14.68 -6.49
N PHE A 235 -0.02 14.28 -7.76
CA PHE A 235 0.00 15.24 -8.88
C PHE A 235 -1.32 16.02 -9.05
N MET A 236 -2.39 15.58 -8.40
CA MET A 236 -3.62 16.37 -8.27
C MET A 236 -3.48 17.59 -7.33
N GLY A 237 -2.34 17.79 -6.68
CA GLY A 237 -2.09 18.89 -5.75
C GLY A 237 -2.39 18.55 -4.28
N ALA A 238 -2.50 17.26 -3.92
CA ALA A 238 -2.72 16.82 -2.55
C ALA A 238 -1.41 16.35 -1.91
N PHE A 239 -1.32 16.50 -0.58
CA PHE A 239 -0.21 16.01 0.23
C PHE A 239 -0.75 15.08 1.32
N ALA A 240 -0.08 13.96 1.54
CA ALA A 240 -0.34 13.06 2.64
C ALA A 240 0.98 12.68 3.32
N ALA A 241 0.90 12.35 4.61
CA ALA A 241 2.04 11.85 5.36
C ALA A 241 1.57 10.81 6.37
N ALA A 242 2.39 9.81 6.64
CA ALA A 242 2.12 8.78 7.62
C ALA A 242 3.33 8.58 8.54
N ALA A 243 3.05 8.32 9.80
CA ALA A 243 4.05 7.90 10.78
C ALA A 243 3.54 6.65 11.49
N GLY A 244 4.39 5.63 11.60
CA GLY A 244 4.05 4.39 12.25
C GLY A 244 5.21 3.83 13.06
N ALA A 245 4.88 3.04 14.07
CA ALA A 245 5.86 2.31 14.86
C ALA A 245 5.36 0.89 15.13
N THR A 246 6.29 -0.05 15.09
CA THR A 246 6.09 -1.44 15.48
C THR A 246 7.09 -1.79 16.58
N TYR A 247 6.58 -2.26 17.71
CA TYR A 247 7.38 -2.88 18.74
C TYR A 247 7.19 -4.40 18.67
N THR A 248 8.29 -5.14 18.69
CA THR A 248 8.26 -6.61 18.62
C THR A 248 9.05 -7.22 19.77
N PHE A 249 8.45 -8.21 20.40
CA PHE A 249 9.06 -8.98 21.48
C PHE A 249 9.32 -10.43 21.01
N LYS A 250 10.58 -10.86 21.13
CA LYS A 250 11.06 -12.22 20.78
C LYS A 250 10.76 -12.65 19.32
N ASP A 251 10.63 -11.71 18.41
CA ASP A 251 10.16 -11.98 17.04
C ASP A 251 8.80 -12.74 16.99
N MET A 252 8.03 -12.70 18.08
CA MET A 252 6.79 -13.46 18.25
C MET A 252 5.57 -12.57 18.41
N VAL A 253 5.66 -11.50 19.19
CA VAL A 253 4.52 -10.62 19.51
C VAL A 253 4.85 -9.22 19.07
N SER A 254 3.98 -8.64 18.26
CA SER A 254 4.11 -7.26 17.78
C SER A 254 2.92 -6.41 18.18
N VAL A 255 3.17 -5.17 18.53
CA VAL A 255 2.14 -4.13 18.64
C VAL A 255 2.50 -2.98 17.71
N ARG A 256 1.49 -2.37 17.12
CA ARG A 256 1.65 -1.31 16.12
C ARG A 256 0.76 -0.12 16.46
N ALA A 257 1.23 1.05 16.14
CA ALA A 257 0.44 2.27 16.16
C ALA A 257 0.89 3.19 15.04
N GLY A 258 -0.02 3.98 14.51
CA GLY A 258 0.30 4.92 13.46
C GLY A 258 -0.72 6.04 13.35
N TYR A 259 -0.31 7.07 12.62
CA TYR A 259 -1.16 8.19 12.24
C TYR A 259 -0.89 8.58 10.80
N ARG A 260 -1.96 8.79 10.04
CA ARG A 260 -1.91 9.34 8.69
C ARG A 260 -2.60 10.69 8.64
N TYR A 261 -1.89 11.68 8.14
CA TYR A 261 -2.46 12.92 7.66
C TYR A 261 -2.85 12.75 6.20
N GLY A 262 -4.13 12.83 5.90
CA GLY A 262 -4.66 12.61 4.55
C GLY A 262 -4.80 13.88 3.73
N GLY A 263 -5.04 15.03 4.36
CA GLY A 263 -5.32 16.28 3.64
C GLY A 263 -6.44 16.09 2.61
N ASN A 264 -6.17 16.46 1.36
CA ASN A 264 -7.06 16.24 0.21
C ASN A 264 -6.66 15.01 -0.62
N SER A 265 -5.88 14.09 -0.05
CA SER A 265 -5.48 12.83 -0.70
C SER A 265 -6.65 11.85 -0.79
N PRO A 266 -6.50 10.72 -1.54
CA PRO A 266 -7.55 9.71 -1.66
C PRO A 266 -8.03 9.11 -0.35
N LEU A 267 -7.17 9.06 0.68
CA LEU A 267 -7.52 8.61 2.02
C LEU A 267 -7.56 9.77 3.00
N PRO A 268 -8.61 9.87 3.85
CA PRO A 268 -8.69 10.86 4.90
C PRO A 268 -7.63 10.61 5.99
N SER A 269 -7.50 11.57 6.92
CA SER A 269 -6.68 11.39 8.10
C SER A 269 -7.27 10.36 9.05
N TYR A 270 -6.42 9.53 9.64
CA TYR A 270 -6.81 8.55 10.65
C TYR A 270 -5.63 8.14 11.53
N ALA A 271 -5.92 7.64 12.71
CA ALA A 271 -4.98 6.88 13.52
C ALA A 271 -5.29 5.38 13.40
N SER A 272 -4.33 4.54 13.68
CA SER A 272 -4.51 3.09 13.72
C SER A 272 -3.74 2.45 14.84
N VAL A 273 -4.20 1.29 15.24
CA VAL A 273 -3.51 0.39 16.17
C VAL A 273 -3.55 -1.02 15.61
N GLY A 274 -2.56 -1.82 15.93
CA GLY A 274 -2.49 -3.20 15.48
C GLY A 274 -1.73 -4.09 16.44
N ALA A 275 -1.94 -5.38 16.29
CA ALA A 275 -1.20 -6.41 17.01
C ALA A 275 -0.95 -7.60 16.10
N GLY A 276 0.15 -8.30 16.33
CA GLY A 276 0.51 -9.49 15.57
C GLY A 276 1.15 -10.54 16.45
N VAL A 277 0.95 -11.79 16.08
CA VAL A 277 1.67 -12.93 16.65
C VAL A 277 2.29 -13.77 15.55
N LYS A 278 3.49 -14.27 15.80
CA LYS A 278 4.23 -15.15 14.89
C LYS A 278 4.72 -16.35 15.67
N PHE A 279 4.42 -17.54 15.21
CA PHE A 279 4.89 -18.79 15.79
C PHE A 279 5.15 -19.82 14.70
N ALA A 280 6.33 -20.41 14.70
CA ALA A 280 6.76 -21.40 13.70
C ALA A 280 6.51 -20.94 12.24
N GLY A 281 6.74 -19.67 11.95
CA GLY A 281 6.52 -19.06 10.64
C GLY A 281 5.09 -18.63 10.37
N VAL A 282 4.08 -19.13 11.08
CA VAL A 282 2.69 -18.70 10.95
C VAL A 282 2.50 -17.35 11.63
N LYS A 283 1.87 -16.42 10.92
CA LYS A 283 1.60 -15.04 11.38
C LYS A 283 0.10 -14.79 11.43
N LEU A 284 -0.34 -14.10 12.47
CA LEU A 284 -1.69 -13.55 12.56
C LEU A 284 -1.56 -12.08 12.94
N ASP A 285 -2.11 -11.19 12.12
CA ASP A 285 -2.11 -9.75 12.34
C ASP A 285 -3.53 -9.21 12.38
N LEU A 286 -3.77 -8.27 13.29
CA LEU A 286 -5.01 -7.53 13.45
C LEU A 286 -4.71 -6.04 13.43
N ALA A 287 -5.58 -5.24 12.82
CA ALA A 287 -5.49 -3.79 12.87
C ALA A 287 -6.87 -3.15 12.92
N TYR A 288 -6.95 -2.04 13.61
CA TYR A 288 -8.16 -1.25 13.76
C TYR A 288 -7.88 0.22 13.47
N MET A 289 -8.74 0.81 12.63
CA MET A 289 -8.64 2.21 12.25
C MET A 289 -9.49 3.09 13.18
N LEU A 290 -8.83 4.02 13.85
CA LEU A 290 -9.45 5.07 14.66
C LEU A 290 -9.70 6.28 13.75
N ALA A 291 -10.85 6.31 13.11
CA ALA A 291 -11.24 7.35 12.18
C ALA A 291 -12.65 7.85 12.47
N SER A 292 -12.98 9.01 11.93
CA SER A 292 -14.34 9.55 11.90
C SER A 292 -14.99 9.35 10.53
N GLY A 293 -16.28 9.62 10.44
CA GLY A 293 -17.03 9.56 9.19
C GLY A 293 -17.08 8.15 8.57
N PRO A 294 -16.99 8.05 7.24
CA PRO A 294 -17.15 6.78 6.52
C PRO A 294 -16.14 5.70 6.90
N MET A 295 -14.91 6.09 7.26
CA MET A 295 -13.82 5.18 7.61
C MET A 295 -13.91 4.58 9.01
N LYS A 296 -14.88 5.04 9.82
CA LYS A 296 -15.08 4.58 11.19
C LYS A 296 -15.26 3.06 11.25
N ASN A 297 -14.59 2.43 12.23
CA ASN A 297 -14.64 0.99 12.49
C ASN A 297 -14.04 0.08 11.39
N THR A 298 -13.20 0.59 10.53
CA THR A 298 -12.43 -0.25 9.60
C THR A 298 -11.52 -1.18 10.40
N LEU A 299 -11.61 -2.47 10.13
CA LEU A 299 -10.89 -3.56 10.81
C LEU A 299 -10.27 -4.48 9.77
N ALA A 300 -9.03 -4.85 9.96
CA ALA A 300 -8.31 -5.81 9.12
C ALA A 300 -7.78 -6.99 9.94
N ILE A 301 -7.82 -8.18 9.34
CA ILE A 301 -7.19 -9.39 9.84
C ILE A 301 -6.38 -10.02 8.71
N SER A 302 -5.18 -10.50 9.01
CA SER A 302 -4.32 -11.20 8.04
C SER A 302 -3.75 -12.46 8.65
N LEU A 303 -3.74 -13.53 7.89
CA LEU A 303 -3.07 -14.79 8.19
C LEU A 303 -1.94 -14.99 7.18
N GLY A 304 -0.75 -15.32 7.65
CA GLY A 304 0.41 -15.46 6.77
C GLY A 304 1.39 -16.51 7.23
N TYR A 305 2.41 -16.69 6.40
CA TYR A 305 3.55 -17.56 6.66
C TYR A 305 4.83 -16.91 6.17
N SER A 306 5.88 -16.95 6.99
CA SER A 306 7.18 -16.39 6.64
C SER A 306 8.35 -17.24 7.16
N PHE A 307 9.43 -17.27 6.41
CA PHE A 307 10.70 -17.91 6.81
C PHE A 307 11.93 -17.24 6.20
#